data_943cc844f3bb2680693bb561fd2b8a62
#
_entry.id   943cc844f3bb2680693bb561fd2b8a62
#
_cell.length_a   1.000
_cell.length_b   1.000
_cell.length_c   1.000
_cell.angle_alpha   90.00
_cell.angle_beta   90.00
_cell.angle_gamma   90.00
#
_symmetry.space_group_name_H-M   'P 1'
#
loop_
_entity.id
_entity.type
_entity.pdbx_description
1 polymer ?
#
loop_
_entity_poly.entity_id
_entity_poly.type
_entity_poly.pdbx_seq_one_letter_code
_entity_poly.pdbx_strand_id
1 'polypeptide(L)'
;MRVLIGIGTRPEWIKIKPLLSVLKDHNIIYKCLFTGQHKDLLKEYSFDYTLSIPETNINRLNVVVASILNHNINWSNWDYVLVQGDTASAYALALAAFNNNIQVIHLEAGLRSHDLHHPYPEEAYRQMISRIATINLCPTELSCTHLKAEKVSGDIYNVGNTVLDNIQNIKTSYTNLILVTLHRRENHTILHEWFNTINTLAKAHPELRFVFIKHFNPNVIKRLNILTNIKVIDPLSHNKLIDLLAQTKFVITDSGGLQEEGSFLNKRVIVCREKTERPEGINTNHLVMCKTVKSLPTTFESVNNNYKINEECPYGDGHSSQKIIDILLSYEGI
;
A
#
# COMPACT_ATOMS: atom_id res chain seq x y z
N MET A 1 -24.74 13.10 -1.30
CA MET A 1 -23.90 11.95 -1.75
C MET A 1 -23.90 10.86 -0.68
N ARG A 2 -24.08 9.58 -1.07
CA ARG A 2 -24.06 8.40 -0.19
C ARG A 2 -23.02 7.42 -0.73
N VAL A 3 -22.01 7.09 0.05
CA VAL A 3 -20.84 6.31 -0.37
C VAL A 3 -20.74 5.00 0.41
N LEU A 4 -20.73 3.86 -0.28
CA LEU A 4 -20.35 2.57 0.31
C LEU A 4 -18.85 2.36 0.13
N ILE A 5 -18.12 2.16 1.21
CA ILE A 5 -16.65 2.03 1.19
C ILE A 5 -16.27 0.57 1.43
N GLY A 6 -15.62 -0.03 0.43
CA GLY A 6 -15.17 -1.43 0.50
C GLY A 6 -13.81 -1.57 1.20
N ILE A 7 -13.72 -2.54 2.11
CA ILE A 7 -12.51 -2.84 2.87
C ILE A 7 -12.34 -4.36 2.96
N GLY A 8 -11.26 -4.88 2.41
CA GLY A 8 -10.97 -6.31 2.44
C GLY A 8 -9.72 -6.67 3.23
N THR A 9 -8.76 -5.73 3.30
CA THR A 9 -7.43 -5.98 3.85
C THR A 9 -6.96 -4.86 4.78
N ARG A 10 -5.94 -5.14 5.60
CA ARG A 10 -5.36 -4.13 6.50
C ARG A 10 -4.71 -2.95 5.76
N PRO A 11 -3.97 -3.13 4.65
CA PRO A 11 -3.45 -2.00 3.88
C PRO A 11 -4.54 -1.06 3.37
N GLU A 12 -5.67 -1.60 2.88
CA GLU A 12 -6.82 -0.78 2.47
C GLU A 12 -7.38 0.03 3.64
N TRP A 13 -7.57 -0.61 4.80
CA TRP A 13 -8.07 0.07 5.99
C TRP A 13 -7.17 1.24 6.41
N ILE A 14 -5.85 1.03 6.43
CA ILE A 14 -4.89 2.08 6.80
C ILE A 14 -4.99 3.30 5.87
N LYS A 15 -5.22 3.08 4.57
CA LYS A 15 -5.34 4.13 3.56
C LYS A 15 -6.72 4.80 3.53
N ILE A 16 -7.77 4.07 3.90
CA ILE A 16 -9.15 4.60 3.96
C ILE A 16 -9.41 5.39 5.25
N LYS A 17 -8.83 4.94 6.37
CA LYS A 17 -9.10 5.52 7.68
C LYS A 17 -8.95 7.05 7.78
N PRO A 18 -7.92 7.71 7.21
CA PRO A 18 -7.81 9.16 7.23
C PRO A 18 -8.99 9.87 6.55
N LEU A 19 -9.49 9.28 5.46
CA LEU A 19 -10.60 9.84 4.70
C LEU A 19 -11.91 9.84 5.50
N LEU A 20 -12.13 8.87 6.40
CA LEU A 20 -13.40 8.73 7.13
C LEU A 20 -13.71 9.94 8.04
N SER A 21 -12.69 10.51 8.68
CA SER A 21 -12.89 11.71 9.52
C SER A 21 -13.29 12.90 8.66
N VAL A 22 -12.64 13.10 7.53
CA VAL A 22 -12.91 14.22 6.64
C VAL A 22 -14.29 14.10 5.96
N LEU A 23 -14.69 12.89 5.56
CA LEU A 23 -16.05 12.60 5.08
C LEU A 23 -17.12 13.01 6.11
N LYS A 24 -16.90 12.65 7.38
CA LYS A 24 -17.81 12.98 8.48
C LYS A 24 -17.91 14.49 8.71
N ASP A 25 -16.77 15.20 8.70
CA ASP A 25 -16.70 16.63 8.95
C ASP A 25 -17.43 17.43 7.85
N HIS A 26 -17.53 16.89 6.64
CA HIS A 26 -18.25 17.49 5.49
C HIS A 26 -19.66 16.92 5.28
N ASN A 27 -20.20 16.17 6.25
CA ASN A 27 -21.55 15.60 6.21
C ASN A 27 -21.83 14.66 5.02
N ILE A 28 -20.80 14.05 4.43
CA ILE A 28 -20.97 13.02 3.40
C ILE A 28 -21.39 11.73 4.10
N ILE A 29 -22.52 11.18 3.67
CA ILE A 29 -23.05 9.92 4.23
C ILE A 29 -22.20 8.75 3.72
N TYR A 30 -21.60 8.00 4.61
CA TYR A 30 -20.84 6.80 4.24
C TYR A 30 -21.12 5.62 5.16
N LYS A 31 -20.86 4.42 4.68
CA LYS A 31 -20.83 3.18 5.43
C LYS A 31 -19.65 2.32 4.98
N CYS A 32 -19.03 1.63 5.92
CA CYS A 32 -17.92 0.72 5.66
C CYS A 32 -18.40 -0.72 5.54
N LEU A 33 -18.12 -1.34 4.39
CA LEU A 33 -18.39 -2.75 4.12
C LEU A 33 -17.09 -3.55 4.19
N PHE A 34 -16.96 -4.39 5.21
CA PHE A 34 -15.86 -5.35 5.30
C PHE A 34 -16.17 -6.59 4.47
N THR A 35 -15.34 -6.88 3.47
CA THR A 35 -15.57 -8.00 2.54
C THR A 35 -15.14 -9.35 3.07
N GLY A 36 -14.43 -9.42 4.21
CA GLY A 36 -14.00 -10.67 4.84
C GLY A 36 -12.71 -11.29 4.28
N GLN A 37 -11.96 -10.59 3.41
CA GLN A 37 -10.73 -11.13 2.82
C GLN A 37 -9.64 -11.40 3.87
N HIS A 38 -9.40 -10.46 4.82
CA HIS A 38 -8.48 -10.62 5.95
C HIS A 38 -9.25 -10.59 7.28
N LYS A 39 -9.74 -11.74 7.73
CA LYS A 39 -10.60 -11.88 8.92
C LYS A 39 -10.02 -11.27 10.22
N ASP A 40 -8.69 -11.17 10.31
CA ASP A 40 -8.03 -10.60 11.51
C ASP A 40 -8.34 -9.12 11.76
N LEU A 41 -8.79 -8.37 10.75
CA LEU A 41 -9.24 -7.00 10.92
C LEU A 41 -10.42 -6.86 11.89
N LEU A 42 -11.32 -7.82 11.93
CA LEU A 42 -12.49 -7.82 12.84
C LEU A 42 -12.12 -7.92 14.32
N LYS A 43 -10.89 -8.36 14.62
CA LYS A 43 -10.39 -8.39 16.01
C LYS A 43 -10.07 -7.01 16.57
N GLU A 44 -9.82 -6.05 15.69
CA GLU A 44 -9.35 -4.70 16.03
C GLU A 44 -10.38 -3.61 15.70
N TYR A 45 -11.24 -3.86 14.69
CA TYR A 45 -12.15 -2.86 14.13
C TYR A 45 -13.55 -3.42 13.92
N SER A 46 -14.55 -2.56 14.07
CA SER A 46 -15.94 -2.83 13.70
C SER A 46 -16.30 -2.09 12.41
N PHE A 47 -17.13 -2.70 11.58
CA PHE A 47 -17.60 -2.16 10.32
C PHE A 47 -19.12 -2.14 10.29
N ASP A 48 -19.73 -1.26 9.48
CA ASP A 48 -21.20 -1.16 9.38
C ASP A 48 -21.80 -2.45 8.79
N TYR A 49 -21.12 -3.02 7.80
CA TYR A 49 -21.50 -4.29 7.17
C TYR A 49 -20.30 -5.23 7.10
N THR A 50 -20.57 -6.52 7.24
CA THR A 50 -19.53 -7.55 7.18
C THR A 50 -20.01 -8.72 6.33
N LEU A 51 -19.23 -9.08 5.31
CA LEU A 51 -19.46 -10.28 4.53
C LEU A 51 -18.73 -11.48 5.14
N SER A 52 -19.35 -12.64 5.05
CA SER A 52 -18.70 -13.90 5.43
C SER A 52 -18.18 -14.60 4.17
N ILE A 53 -16.87 -14.78 4.10
CA ILE A 53 -16.25 -15.57 3.02
C ILE A 53 -16.07 -17.01 3.52
N PRO A 54 -16.68 -18.00 2.84
CA PRO A 54 -16.57 -19.40 3.24
C PRO A 54 -15.12 -19.91 3.13
N GLU A 55 -14.78 -20.87 3.96
CA GLU A 55 -13.54 -21.64 3.85
C GLU A 55 -13.79 -22.84 2.94
N THR A 56 -13.01 -22.93 1.87
CA THR A 56 -13.15 -23.99 0.86
C THR A 56 -11.78 -24.42 0.37
N ASN A 57 -11.72 -25.54 -0.32
CA ASN A 57 -10.49 -26.01 -1.01
C ASN A 57 -10.29 -25.40 -2.40
N ILE A 58 -11.17 -24.47 -2.81
CA ILE A 58 -11.09 -23.74 -4.07
C ILE A 58 -10.09 -22.59 -3.93
N ASN A 59 -9.58 -22.06 -5.07
CA ASN A 59 -8.73 -20.89 -5.08
C ASN A 59 -9.37 -19.75 -4.27
N ARG A 60 -8.67 -19.28 -3.25
CA ARG A 60 -9.15 -18.28 -2.29
C ARG A 60 -9.63 -16.99 -2.97
N LEU A 61 -8.93 -16.53 -4.02
CA LEU A 61 -9.32 -15.31 -4.75
C LEU A 61 -10.65 -15.47 -5.46
N ASN A 62 -10.89 -16.63 -6.09
CA ASN A 62 -12.17 -16.93 -6.73
C ASN A 62 -13.31 -16.94 -5.71
N VAL A 63 -13.07 -17.50 -4.52
CA VAL A 63 -14.07 -17.53 -3.43
C VAL A 63 -14.40 -16.11 -2.96
N VAL A 64 -13.39 -15.24 -2.78
CA VAL A 64 -13.60 -13.82 -2.42
C VAL A 64 -14.46 -13.13 -3.46
N VAL A 65 -14.09 -13.23 -4.74
CA VAL A 65 -14.80 -12.58 -5.84
C VAL A 65 -16.25 -13.08 -5.92
N ALA A 66 -16.45 -14.41 -5.93
CA ALA A 66 -17.79 -14.99 -6.01
C ALA A 66 -18.67 -14.60 -4.79
N SER A 67 -18.12 -14.58 -3.59
CA SER A 67 -18.86 -14.21 -2.37
C SER A 67 -19.35 -12.76 -2.42
N ILE A 68 -18.54 -11.84 -2.94
CA ILE A 68 -18.92 -10.43 -3.06
C ILE A 68 -19.98 -10.25 -4.15
N LEU A 69 -19.78 -10.87 -5.34
CA LEU A 69 -20.71 -10.74 -6.47
C LEU A 69 -22.09 -11.34 -6.17
N ASN A 70 -22.16 -12.39 -5.37
CA ASN A 70 -23.41 -13.05 -5.00
C ASN A 70 -24.06 -12.46 -3.72
N HIS A 71 -23.42 -11.46 -3.08
CA HIS A 71 -23.98 -10.88 -1.87
C HIS A 71 -25.11 -9.91 -2.18
N ASN A 72 -26.19 -10.00 -1.42
CA ASN A 72 -27.36 -9.12 -1.59
C ASN A 72 -27.11 -7.77 -0.88
N ILE A 73 -26.47 -6.83 -1.59
CA ILE A 73 -26.31 -5.44 -1.17
C ILE A 73 -27.53 -4.66 -1.66
N ASN A 74 -28.14 -3.86 -0.78
CA ASN A 74 -29.20 -2.94 -1.23
C ASN A 74 -28.57 -1.73 -1.94
N TRP A 75 -28.40 -1.85 -3.26
CA TRP A 75 -27.73 -0.88 -4.11
C TRP A 75 -28.44 0.47 -4.18
N SER A 76 -29.78 0.51 -4.04
CA SER A 76 -30.56 1.76 -4.08
C SER A 76 -30.23 2.75 -2.96
N ASN A 77 -29.53 2.30 -1.92
CA ASN A 77 -29.08 3.14 -0.83
C ASN A 77 -27.82 3.94 -1.15
N TRP A 78 -27.15 3.67 -2.28
CA TRP A 78 -25.81 4.18 -2.57
C TRP A 78 -25.76 4.90 -3.91
N ASP A 79 -25.09 6.04 -3.94
CA ASP A 79 -24.79 6.78 -5.16
C ASP A 79 -23.44 6.37 -5.71
N TYR A 80 -22.50 6.05 -4.81
CA TYR A 80 -21.12 5.65 -5.13
C TYR A 80 -20.66 4.46 -4.30
N VAL A 81 -19.74 3.70 -4.89
CA VAL A 81 -18.90 2.72 -4.18
C VAL A 81 -17.44 3.16 -4.28
N LEU A 82 -16.78 3.33 -3.14
CA LEU A 82 -15.35 3.60 -3.08
C LEU A 82 -14.60 2.30 -2.83
N VAL A 83 -13.66 1.99 -3.71
CA VAL A 83 -12.71 0.88 -3.56
C VAL A 83 -11.28 1.42 -3.55
N GLN A 84 -10.39 0.75 -2.80
CA GLN A 84 -9.01 1.17 -2.64
C GLN A 84 -8.06 0.12 -3.23
N GLY A 85 -7.14 0.54 -4.08
CA GLY A 85 -6.06 -0.30 -4.61
C GLY A 85 -6.56 -1.38 -5.58
N ASP A 86 -6.05 -2.60 -5.39
CA ASP A 86 -6.03 -3.63 -6.42
C ASP A 86 -6.25 -5.05 -5.88
N THR A 87 -6.87 -5.18 -4.72
CA THR A 87 -7.17 -6.50 -4.15
C THR A 87 -8.35 -7.18 -4.88
N ALA A 88 -8.51 -8.49 -4.64
CA ALA A 88 -9.69 -9.21 -5.11
C ALA A 88 -10.99 -8.61 -4.58
N SER A 89 -10.97 -8.07 -3.35
CA SER A 89 -12.10 -7.36 -2.74
C SER A 89 -12.44 -6.08 -3.47
N ALA A 90 -11.43 -5.25 -3.77
CA ALA A 90 -11.61 -4.00 -4.51
C ALA A 90 -12.17 -4.26 -5.90
N TYR A 91 -11.58 -5.21 -6.62
CA TYR A 91 -12.06 -5.61 -7.94
C TYR A 91 -13.50 -6.13 -7.93
N ALA A 92 -13.80 -7.07 -7.04
CA ALA A 92 -15.13 -7.69 -7.01
C ALA A 92 -16.22 -6.69 -6.62
N LEU A 93 -15.94 -5.79 -5.67
CA LEU A 93 -16.91 -4.79 -5.25
C LEU A 93 -17.12 -3.71 -6.31
N ALA A 94 -16.06 -3.28 -6.99
CA ALA A 94 -16.16 -2.36 -8.13
C ALA A 94 -17.02 -2.97 -9.26
N LEU A 95 -16.78 -4.24 -9.60
CA LEU A 95 -17.57 -4.95 -10.61
C LEU A 95 -19.03 -5.11 -10.18
N ALA A 96 -19.29 -5.46 -8.90
CA ALA A 96 -20.64 -5.57 -8.37
C ALA A 96 -21.40 -4.23 -8.45
N ALA A 97 -20.75 -3.13 -8.09
CA ALA A 97 -21.30 -1.77 -8.18
C ALA A 97 -21.64 -1.42 -9.65
N PHE A 98 -20.69 -1.63 -10.55
CA PHE A 98 -20.84 -1.36 -11.97
C PHE A 98 -22.02 -2.16 -12.59
N ASN A 99 -22.14 -3.45 -12.25
CA ASN A 99 -23.25 -4.31 -12.71
C ASN A 99 -24.63 -3.83 -12.22
N ASN A 100 -24.67 -3.06 -11.12
CA ASN A 100 -25.89 -2.50 -10.57
C ASN A 100 -26.05 -1.00 -10.88
N ASN A 101 -25.30 -0.46 -11.85
CA ASN A 101 -25.33 0.93 -12.29
C ASN A 101 -25.03 1.94 -11.16
N ILE A 102 -24.16 1.55 -10.21
CA ILE A 102 -23.63 2.43 -9.15
C ILE A 102 -22.26 2.93 -9.57
N GLN A 103 -21.99 4.22 -9.38
CA GLN A 103 -20.74 4.84 -9.76
C GLN A 103 -19.58 4.36 -8.88
N VAL A 104 -18.41 4.14 -9.49
CA VAL A 104 -17.22 3.60 -8.81
C VAL A 104 -16.17 4.69 -8.65
N ILE A 105 -15.74 4.90 -7.40
CA ILE A 105 -14.59 5.73 -7.03
C ILE A 105 -13.41 4.79 -6.78
N HIS A 106 -12.34 4.91 -7.55
CA HIS A 106 -11.12 4.12 -7.40
C HIS A 106 -10.02 4.94 -6.75
N LEU A 107 -9.77 4.68 -5.47
CA LEU A 107 -8.66 5.28 -4.70
C LEU A 107 -7.36 4.50 -4.96
N GLU A 108 -6.25 5.20 -5.13
CA GLU A 108 -4.94 4.65 -5.54
C GLU A 108 -4.97 4.10 -6.99
N ALA A 109 -5.67 4.82 -7.86
CA ALA A 109 -5.82 4.47 -9.27
C ALA A 109 -4.54 4.77 -10.08
N GLY A 110 -4.32 4.02 -11.16
CA GLY A 110 -3.30 4.35 -12.16
C GLY A 110 -1.87 3.86 -11.88
N LEU A 111 -1.61 3.19 -10.76
CA LEU A 111 -0.35 2.46 -10.59
C LEU A 111 -0.24 1.39 -11.67
N ARG A 112 0.96 1.26 -12.31
CA ARG A 112 1.22 0.26 -13.36
C ARG A 112 2.61 -0.34 -13.24
N SER A 113 2.67 -1.66 -13.34
CA SER A 113 3.90 -2.40 -13.60
C SER A 113 4.04 -2.77 -15.07
N HIS A 114 2.94 -2.71 -15.83
CA HIS A 114 2.83 -3.16 -17.21
C HIS A 114 3.16 -4.65 -17.41
N ASP A 115 3.05 -5.45 -16.33
CA ASP A 115 3.31 -6.88 -16.35
C ASP A 115 2.23 -7.59 -15.52
N LEU A 116 1.26 -8.24 -16.16
CA LEU A 116 0.12 -8.90 -15.51
C LEU A 116 0.52 -9.99 -14.51
N HIS A 117 1.77 -10.43 -14.55
CA HIS A 117 2.30 -11.44 -13.64
C HIS A 117 3.08 -10.84 -12.45
N HIS A 118 3.36 -9.50 -12.46
CA HIS A 118 4.15 -8.86 -11.41
C HIS A 118 3.65 -7.43 -11.07
N PRO A 119 3.01 -7.23 -9.92
CA PRO A 119 2.54 -8.23 -8.94
C PRO A 119 1.31 -8.99 -9.45
N TYR A 120 1.21 -10.27 -9.13
CA TYR A 120 0.09 -11.11 -9.50
C TYR A 120 -0.82 -11.39 -8.30
N PRO A 121 -2.14 -11.21 -8.41
CA PRO A 121 -2.94 -10.79 -9.59
C PRO A 121 -3.23 -9.27 -9.63
N GLU A 122 -2.60 -8.48 -8.76
CA GLU A 122 -2.92 -7.08 -8.49
C GLU A 122 -2.87 -6.19 -9.73
N GLU A 123 -1.89 -6.40 -10.63
CA GLU A 123 -1.79 -5.59 -11.85
C GLU A 123 -3.01 -5.76 -12.77
N ALA A 124 -3.52 -6.99 -12.90
CA ALA A 124 -4.72 -7.24 -13.68
C ALA A 124 -5.96 -6.58 -13.05
N TYR A 125 -6.11 -6.70 -11.73
CA TYR A 125 -7.26 -6.12 -11.03
C TYR A 125 -7.29 -4.59 -11.14
N ARG A 126 -6.15 -3.90 -10.96
CA ARG A 126 -6.14 -2.43 -11.05
C ARG A 126 -6.46 -1.92 -12.45
N GLN A 127 -6.00 -2.62 -13.49
CA GLN A 127 -6.35 -2.29 -14.87
C GLN A 127 -7.85 -2.46 -15.12
N MET A 128 -8.46 -3.56 -14.66
CA MET A 128 -9.89 -3.81 -14.82
C MET A 128 -10.74 -2.78 -14.05
N ILE A 129 -10.38 -2.44 -12.81
CA ILE A 129 -11.09 -1.42 -12.03
C ILE A 129 -11.04 -0.08 -12.76
N SER A 130 -9.89 0.33 -13.28
CA SER A 130 -9.73 1.61 -13.98
C SER A 130 -10.65 1.74 -15.20
N ARG A 131 -11.06 0.64 -15.84
CA ARG A 131 -11.97 0.66 -17.00
C ARG A 131 -13.41 0.96 -16.63
N ILE A 132 -13.84 0.64 -15.42
CA ILE A 132 -15.23 0.78 -14.96
C ILE A 132 -15.38 1.89 -13.90
N ALA A 133 -14.29 2.48 -13.43
CA ALA A 133 -14.32 3.57 -12.46
C ALA A 133 -14.81 4.87 -13.11
N THR A 134 -15.74 5.56 -12.43
CA THR A 134 -16.22 6.89 -12.80
C THR A 134 -15.25 7.98 -12.36
N ILE A 135 -14.64 7.80 -11.17
CA ILE A 135 -13.68 8.74 -10.59
C ILE A 135 -12.42 7.97 -10.23
N ASN A 136 -11.27 8.36 -10.80
CA ASN A 136 -9.97 7.77 -10.54
C ASN A 136 -9.13 8.76 -9.72
N LEU A 137 -8.84 8.41 -8.46
CA LEU A 137 -8.06 9.19 -7.52
C LEU A 137 -6.63 8.63 -7.49
N CYS A 138 -5.73 9.27 -8.21
CA CYS A 138 -4.36 8.83 -8.44
C CYS A 138 -3.41 9.30 -7.33
N PRO A 139 -2.44 8.47 -6.90
CA PRO A 139 -1.46 8.87 -5.90
C PRO A 139 -0.36 9.78 -6.45
N THR A 140 -0.14 9.81 -7.78
CA THR A 140 0.93 10.58 -8.43
C THR A 140 0.52 11.06 -9.82
N GLU A 141 1.25 12.05 -10.35
CA GLU A 141 1.04 12.50 -11.74
C GLU A 141 1.38 11.42 -12.78
N LEU A 142 2.35 10.56 -12.48
CA LEU A 142 2.66 9.42 -13.35
C LEU A 142 1.47 8.47 -13.45
N SER A 143 0.81 8.20 -12.32
CA SER A 143 -0.40 7.38 -12.30
C SER A 143 -1.54 7.99 -13.11
N CYS A 144 -1.72 9.31 -13.08
CA CYS A 144 -2.65 10.02 -13.96
C CYS A 144 -2.26 9.86 -15.44
N THR A 145 -0.98 9.97 -15.75
CA THR A 145 -0.45 9.84 -17.12
C THR A 145 -0.73 8.44 -17.69
N HIS A 146 -0.58 7.39 -16.88
CA HIS A 146 -0.93 6.03 -17.29
C HIS A 146 -2.40 5.91 -17.70
N LEU A 147 -3.32 6.42 -16.87
CA LEU A 147 -4.75 6.34 -17.15
C LEU A 147 -5.15 7.18 -18.37
N LYS A 148 -4.55 8.37 -18.55
CA LYS A 148 -4.76 9.20 -19.74
C LYS A 148 -4.28 8.48 -21.01
N ALA A 149 -3.10 7.84 -20.96
CA ALA A 149 -2.56 7.05 -22.06
C ALA A 149 -3.43 5.82 -22.40
N GLU A 150 -4.01 5.19 -21.40
CA GLU A 150 -4.95 4.07 -21.54
C GLU A 150 -6.35 4.51 -21.98
N LYS A 151 -6.62 5.80 -22.04
CA LYS A 151 -7.93 6.39 -22.41
C LYS A 151 -9.08 5.79 -21.60
N VAL A 152 -8.93 5.76 -20.28
CA VAL A 152 -10.05 5.38 -19.40
C VAL A 152 -11.16 6.44 -19.48
N SER A 153 -12.42 6.02 -19.31
CA SER A 153 -13.57 6.92 -19.49
C SER A 153 -13.88 7.78 -18.27
N GLY A 154 -13.43 7.39 -17.09
CA GLY A 154 -13.69 8.13 -15.86
C GLY A 154 -12.78 9.34 -15.69
N ASP A 155 -13.21 10.27 -14.83
CA ASP A 155 -12.41 11.44 -14.47
C ASP A 155 -11.14 11.04 -13.71
N ILE A 156 -10.05 11.79 -13.88
CA ILE A 156 -8.73 11.47 -13.37
C ILE A 156 -8.18 12.63 -12.56
N TYR A 157 -7.89 12.41 -11.27
CA TYR A 157 -7.39 13.43 -10.35
C TYR A 157 -6.12 12.95 -9.62
N ASN A 158 -5.11 13.81 -9.56
CA ASN A 158 -3.94 13.58 -8.71
C ASN A 158 -4.24 14.10 -7.29
N VAL A 159 -4.36 13.19 -6.34
CA VAL A 159 -4.70 13.52 -4.94
C VAL A 159 -3.57 13.23 -3.96
N GLY A 160 -2.55 12.47 -4.37
CA GLY A 160 -1.56 11.91 -3.45
C GLY A 160 -2.02 10.59 -2.82
N ASN A 161 -1.19 10.01 -1.96
CA ASN A 161 -1.53 8.78 -1.26
C ASN A 161 -2.05 9.06 0.15
N THR A 162 -3.28 8.63 0.43
CA THR A 162 -3.94 8.85 1.73
C THR A 162 -3.23 8.21 2.93
N VAL A 163 -2.32 7.24 2.72
CA VAL A 163 -1.51 6.71 3.82
C VAL A 163 -0.66 7.80 4.49
N LEU A 164 -0.23 8.81 3.71
CA LEU A 164 0.62 9.90 4.17
C LEU A 164 -0.11 10.85 5.11
N ASP A 165 -1.43 10.95 4.99
CA ASP A 165 -2.27 11.78 5.87
C ASP A 165 -2.20 11.31 7.33
N ASN A 166 -1.89 10.02 7.57
CA ASN A 166 -1.71 9.48 8.91
C ASN A 166 -0.39 9.93 9.59
N ILE A 167 0.56 10.47 8.82
CA ILE A 167 1.94 10.66 9.28
C ILE A 167 2.47 12.09 9.12
N GLN A 168 1.60 13.04 8.78
CA GLN A 168 1.92 14.47 8.57
C GLN A 168 2.69 15.11 9.73
N ASN A 169 2.32 14.80 10.97
CA ASN A 169 2.83 15.45 12.17
C ASN A 169 3.99 14.67 12.84
N ILE A 170 4.52 13.65 12.18
CA ILE A 170 5.58 12.83 12.73
C ILE A 170 6.93 13.55 12.62
N LYS A 171 7.56 13.78 13.76
CA LYS A 171 8.92 14.34 13.82
C LYS A 171 9.94 13.28 13.43
N THR A 172 10.76 13.58 12.44
CA THR A 172 11.80 12.69 11.96
C THR A 172 13.15 13.00 12.56
N SER A 173 13.96 11.97 12.77
CA SER A 173 15.37 12.10 13.19
C SER A 173 16.19 11.00 12.53
N TYR A 174 17.47 11.26 12.32
CA TYR A 174 18.40 10.23 11.86
C TYR A 174 19.20 9.70 13.06
N THR A 175 19.08 8.37 13.28
CA THR A 175 19.89 7.65 14.28
C THR A 175 20.79 6.64 13.57
N ASN A 176 21.42 5.74 14.30
CA ASN A 176 22.17 4.63 13.70
C ASN A 176 21.29 3.40 13.36
N LEU A 177 19.96 3.56 13.34
CA LEU A 177 19.00 2.48 13.12
C LEU A 177 18.80 2.21 11.62
N ILE A 178 18.95 0.95 11.22
CA ILE A 178 18.56 0.43 9.91
C ILE A 178 17.35 -0.47 10.10
N LEU A 179 16.22 -0.10 9.47
CA LEU A 179 15.02 -0.93 9.46
C LEU A 179 15.07 -1.90 8.29
N VAL A 180 14.79 -3.16 8.54
CA VAL A 180 14.77 -4.22 7.53
C VAL A 180 13.43 -4.94 7.52
N THR A 181 12.83 -5.08 6.33
CA THR A 181 11.65 -5.93 6.11
C THR A 181 11.73 -6.61 4.74
N LEU A 182 11.61 -7.93 4.69
CA LEU A 182 11.58 -8.71 3.45
C LEU A 182 10.53 -9.82 3.58
N HIS A 183 9.52 -9.82 2.72
CA HIS A 183 8.39 -10.75 2.82
C HIS A 183 7.65 -11.00 1.49
N ARG A 184 8.00 -10.30 0.39
CA ARG A 184 7.34 -10.47 -0.91
C ARG A 184 7.58 -11.85 -1.50
N ARG A 185 6.56 -12.38 -2.19
CA ARG A 185 6.59 -13.73 -2.78
C ARG A 185 7.74 -13.92 -3.76
N GLU A 186 8.06 -12.89 -4.54
CA GLU A 186 9.14 -12.87 -5.51
C GLU A 186 10.52 -13.16 -4.88
N ASN A 187 10.70 -12.80 -3.61
CA ASN A 187 11.94 -13.02 -2.86
C ASN A 187 11.99 -14.38 -2.13
N HIS A 188 10.90 -15.16 -2.05
CA HIS A 188 10.84 -16.33 -1.19
C HIS A 188 11.89 -17.40 -1.53
N THR A 189 12.22 -17.59 -2.81
CA THR A 189 13.21 -18.59 -3.25
C THR A 189 14.62 -18.23 -2.84
N ILE A 190 14.98 -16.95 -2.89
CA ILE A 190 16.32 -16.41 -2.60
C ILE A 190 16.41 -15.69 -1.25
N LEU A 191 15.37 -15.79 -0.40
CA LEU A 191 15.29 -15.05 0.87
C LEU A 191 16.46 -15.39 1.82
N HIS A 192 16.99 -16.62 1.77
CA HIS A 192 18.15 -17.03 2.55
C HIS A 192 19.42 -16.27 2.13
N GLU A 193 19.59 -15.98 0.84
CA GLU A 193 20.72 -15.19 0.33
C GLU A 193 20.61 -13.73 0.79
N TRP A 194 19.42 -13.13 0.69
CA TRP A 194 19.15 -11.78 1.24
C TRP A 194 19.51 -11.72 2.72
N PHE A 195 19.03 -12.67 3.53
CA PHE A 195 19.28 -12.70 4.97
C PHE A 195 20.75 -12.87 5.31
N ASN A 196 21.46 -13.77 4.62
CA ASN A 196 22.91 -13.95 4.81
C ASN A 196 23.68 -12.65 4.49
N THR A 197 23.36 -11.99 3.39
CA THR A 197 24.03 -10.75 2.98
C THR A 197 23.76 -9.63 3.98
N ILE A 198 22.50 -9.43 4.40
CA ILE A 198 22.14 -8.41 5.40
C ILE A 198 22.80 -8.71 6.76
N ASN A 199 22.84 -9.97 7.18
CA ASN A 199 23.49 -10.36 8.41
C ASN A 199 25.02 -10.13 8.38
N THR A 200 25.65 -10.34 7.21
CA THR A 200 27.06 -10.03 6.98
C THR A 200 27.33 -8.52 7.06
N LEU A 201 26.46 -7.70 6.46
CA LEU A 201 26.53 -6.24 6.57
C LEU A 201 26.36 -5.77 8.02
N ALA A 202 25.42 -6.33 8.76
CA ALA A 202 25.22 -6.02 10.17
C ALA A 202 26.44 -6.36 11.02
N LYS A 203 27.15 -7.47 10.73
CA LYS A 203 28.39 -7.85 11.38
C LYS A 203 29.54 -6.91 11.03
N ALA A 204 29.60 -6.43 9.79
CA ALA A 204 30.65 -5.50 9.31
C ALA A 204 30.47 -4.07 9.85
N HIS A 205 29.25 -3.67 10.25
CA HIS A 205 28.91 -2.34 10.74
C HIS A 205 28.36 -2.37 12.18
N PRO A 206 29.20 -2.71 13.17
CA PRO A 206 28.76 -2.81 14.57
C PRO A 206 28.28 -1.49 15.17
N GLU A 207 28.62 -0.35 14.56
CA GLU A 207 28.12 0.99 14.91
C GLU A 207 26.67 1.20 14.52
N LEU A 208 26.12 0.40 13.59
CA LEU A 208 24.74 0.45 13.14
C LEU A 208 23.88 -0.60 13.83
N ARG A 209 22.66 -0.23 14.14
CA ARG A 209 21.69 -1.10 14.78
C ARG A 209 20.66 -1.59 13.76
N PHE A 210 20.81 -2.81 13.30
CA PHE A 210 19.83 -3.42 12.39
C PHE A 210 18.65 -4.00 13.18
N VAL A 211 17.44 -3.68 12.73
CA VAL A 211 16.18 -4.21 13.27
C VAL A 211 15.36 -4.81 12.14
N PHE A 212 15.07 -6.11 12.26
CA PHE A 212 14.20 -6.84 11.33
C PHE A 212 12.83 -7.04 11.95
N ILE A 213 11.77 -6.59 11.27
CA ILE A 213 10.39 -6.86 11.68
C ILE A 213 9.92 -8.17 11.06
N LYS A 214 9.53 -9.12 11.91
CA LYS A 214 8.96 -10.40 11.48
C LYS A 214 7.73 -10.19 10.61
N HIS A 215 7.55 -11.07 9.65
CA HIS A 215 6.30 -11.23 8.92
C HIS A 215 5.72 -12.62 9.22
N PHE A 216 4.38 -12.73 9.25
CA PHE A 216 3.70 -14.01 9.56
C PHE A 216 3.87 -15.09 8.48
N ASN A 217 4.49 -14.76 7.34
CA ASN A 217 4.74 -15.72 6.27
C ASN A 217 5.69 -16.83 6.75
N PRO A 218 5.31 -18.13 6.63
CA PRO A 218 6.13 -19.25 7.06
C PRO A 218 7.53 -19.27 6.39
N ASN A 219 7.66 -18.80 5.15
CA ASN A 219 8.93 -18.73 4.45
C ASN A 219 9.91 -17.73 5.10
N VAL A 220 9.40 -16.66 5.69
CA VAL A 220 10.20 -15.70 6.48
C VAL A 220 10.59 -16.35 7.82
N ILE A 221 9.59 -16.87 8.55
CA ILE A 221 9.77 -17.41 9.91
C ILE A 221 10.84 -18.51 9.92
N LYS A 222 10.82 -19.45 8.94
CA LYS A 222 11.77 -20.57 8.84
C LYS A 222 13.24 -20.14 8.68
N ARG A 223 13.50 -18.90 8.30
CA ARG A 223 14.85 -18.40 7.99
C ARG A 223 15.38 -17.36 8.97
N LEU A 224 14.61 -17.01 10.01
CA LEU A 224 15.00 -15.99 11.00
C LEU A 224 16.27 -16.33 11.77
N ASN A 225 16.59 -17.62 11.91
CA ASN A 225 17.83 -18.10 12.56
C ASN A 225 19.12 -17.63 11.84
N ILE A 226 19.05 -17.19 10.59
CA ILE A 226 20.18 -16.64 9.84
C ILE A 226 20.56 -15.24 10.40
N LEU A 227 19.63 -14.51 10.94
CA LEU A 227 19.79 -13.11 11.39
C LEU A 227 20.42 -13.00 12.79
N THR A 228 21.65 -13.50 12.96
CA THR A 228 22.33 -13.58 14.27
C THR A 228 22.90 -12.26 14.77
N ASN A 229 23.16 -11.30 13.85
CA ASN A 229 23.69 -9.97 14.16
C ASN A 229 22.63 -8.88 14.05
N ILE A 230 21.35 -9.25 13.98
CA ILE A 230 20.23 -8.34 13.74
C ILE A 230 19.20 -8.54 14.84
N LYS A 231 18.68 -7.45 15.40
CA LYS A 231 17.58 -7.51 16.36
C LYS A 231 16.29 -7.85 15.61
N VAL A 232 15.79 -9.08 15.79
CA VAL A 232 14.51 -9.51 15.25
C VAL A 232 13.41 -9.17 16.24
N ILE A 233 12.35 -8.47 15.79
CA ILE A 233 11.21 -8.05 16.61
C ILE A 233 9.90 -8.57 16.01
N ASP A 234 8.87 -8.68 16.85
CA ASP A 234 7.53 -9.08 16.43
C ASP A 234 6.87 -8.02 15.54
N PRO A 235 5.85 -8.38 14.76
CA PRO A 235 5.09 -7.44 13.96
C PRO A 235 4.56 -6.29 14.81
N LEU A 236 4.67 -5.08 14.28
CA LEU A 236 4.24 -3.85 14.96
C LEU A 236 2.87 -3.40 14.45
N SER A 237 2.14 -2.67 15.29
CA SER A 237 1.03 -1.85 14.79
C SER A 237 1.56 -0.77 13.86
N HIS A 238 0.73 -0.25 12.95
CA HIS A 238 1.14 0.77 11.98
C HIS A 238 1.79 1.98 12.65
N ASN A 239 1.18 2.53 13.71
CA ASN A 239 1.72 3.68 14.44
C ASN A 239 3.13 3.40 15.00
N LYS A 240 3.34 2.23 15.64
CA LYS A 240 4.66 1.85 16.16
C LYS A 240 5.70 1.63 15.05
N LEU A 241 5.27 1.13 13.90
CA LEU A 241 6.13 1.00 12.72
C LEU A 241 6.57 2.37 12.22
N ILE A 242 5.66 3.33 12.14
CA ILE A 242 5.94 4.71 11.72
C ILE A 242 6.87 5.41 12.71
N ASP A 243 6.64 5.27 14.02
CA ASP A 243 7.53 5.82 15.05
C ASP A 243 8.96 5.26 14.93
N LEU A 244 9.09 3.98 14.63
CA LEU A 244 10.38 3.33 14.38
C LEU A 244 11.02 3.83 13.09
N LEU A 245 10.24 3.89 12.00
CA LEU A 245 10.66 4.37 10.68
C LEU A 245 11.17 5.82 10.75
N ALA A 246 10.48 6.69 11.48
CA ALA A 246 10.84 8.09 11.66
C ALA A 246 12.24 8.30 12.27
N GLN A 247 12.75 7.30 12.99
CA GLN A 247 14.06 7.34 13.67
C GLN A 247 15.17 6.65 12.86
N THR A 248 14.87 6.00 11.75
CA THR A 248 15.86 5.25 10.97
C THR A 248 16.91 6.16 10.32
N LYS A 249 18.08 5.61 10.06
CA LYS A 249 19.06 6.20 9.14
C LYS A 249 18.56 6.05 7.69
N PHE A 250 18.22 4.83 7.34
CA PHE A 250 17.56 4.44 6.08
C PHE A 250 16.87 3.07 6.23
N VAL A 251 16.22 2.60 5.17
CA VAL A 251 15.40 1.38 5.19
C VAL A 251 15.88 0.40 4.12
N ILE A 252 15.81 -0.90 4.42
CA ILE A 252 16.00 -2.00 3.44
C ILE A 252 14.69 -2.79 3.39
N THR A 253 13.98 -2.77 2.24
CA THR A 253 12.66 -3.38 2.17
C THR A 253 12.27 -3.85 0.77
N ASP A 254 11.30 -4.76 0.71
CA ASP A 254 10.54 -5.09 -0.50
C ASP A 254 9.06 -4.62 -0.43
N SER A 255 8.69 -3.91 0.64
CA SER A 255 7.33 -3.42 0.88
C SER A 255 7.01 -2.17 0.06
N GLY A 256 5.86 -2.15 -0.66
CA GLY A 256 5.38 -0.96 -1.37
C GLY A 256 5.02 0.19 -0.43
N GLY A 257 4.29 -0.07 0.67
CA GLY A 257 3.91 0.98 1.63
C GLY A 257 5.11 1.69 2.26
N LEU A 258 6.15 0.92 2.64
CA LEU A 258 7.36 1.51 3.21
C LEU A 258 8.18 2.36 2.21
N GLN A 259 8.00 2.17 0.90
CA GLN A 259 8.58 3.06 -0.10
C GLN A 259 7.94 4.46 -0.01
N GLU A 260 6.62 4.53 0.11
CA GLU A 260 5.86 5.78 0.21
C GLU A 260 6.06 6.46 1.57
N GLU A 261 5.84 5.73 2.66
CA GLU A 261 5.97 6.22 4.03
C GLU A 261 7.42 6.63 4.37
N GLY A 262 8.40 5.84 3.92
CA GLY A 262 9.82 6.16 4.06
C GLY A 262 10.18 7.44 3.32
N SER A 263 9.74 7.59 2.08
CA SER A 263 9.96 8.79 1.28
C SER A 263 9.36 10.04 1.95
N PHE A 264 8.14 9.94 2.46
CA PHE A 264 7.48 11.06 3.14
C PHE A 264 8.19 11.49 4.43
N LEU A 265 8.77 10.54 5.14
CA LEU A 265 9.57 10.80 6.34
C LEU A 265 11.04 11.14 6.01
N ASN A 266 11.36 11.43 4.76
CA ASN A 266 12.72 11.74 4.27
C ASN A 266 13.73 10.62 4.57
N LYS A 267 13.29 9.36 4.54
CA LYS A 267 14.16 8.19 4.69
C LYS A 267 14.47 7.57 3.35
N ARG A 268 15.76 7.46 3.02
CA ARG A 268 16.16 6.74 1.82
C ARG A 268 15.82 5.25 1.97
N VAL A 269 15.28 4.65 0.92
CA VAL A 269 14.80 3.27 0.92
C VAL A 269 15.57 2.45 -0.11
N ILE A 270 16.27 1.41 0.34
CA ILE A 270 16.83 0.38 -0.54
C ILE A 270 15.72 -0.61 -0.84
N VAL A 271 15.29 -0.67 -2.10
CA VAL A 271 14.17 -1.49 -2.56
C VAL A 271 14.70 -2.80 -3.11
N CYS A 272 14.54 -3.91 -2.36
CA CYS A 272 14.98 -5.25 -2.72
C CYS A 272 13.99 -5.94 -3.66
N ARG A 273 13.89 -5.44 -4.90
CA ARG A 273 12.97 -5.92 -5.94
C ARG A 273 13.58 -5.72 -7.34
N GLU A 274 13.15 -6.52 -8.31
CA GLU A 274 13.52 -6.32 -9.72
C GLU A 274 12.80 -5.10 -10.34
N LYS A 275 11.50 -4.95 -10.01
CA LYS A 275 10.64 -3.86 -10.49
C LYS A 275 9.87 -3.25 -9.32
N THR A 276 9.50 -2.00 -9.44
CA THR A 276 8.57 -1.31 -8.54
C THR A 276 7.49 -0.63 -9.36
N GLU A 277 6.29 -0.63 -8.85
CA GLU A 277 5.15 0.15 -9.35
C GLU A 277 5.17 1.60 -8.86
N ARG A 278 6.27 2.03 -8.21
CA ARG A 278 6.49 3.36 -7.61
C ARG A 278 7.80 3.99 -8.10
N PRO A 279 7.99 4.14 -9.42
CA PRO A 279 9.27 4.60 -9.98
C PRO A 279 9.59 6.07 -9.67
N GLU A 280 8.60 6.88 -9.26
CA GLU A 280 8.76 8.30 -8.96
C GLU A 280 9.83 8.53 -7.87
N GLY A 281 9.85 7.69 -6.84
CA GLY A 281 10.84 7.79 -5.78
C GLY A 281 12.28 7.51 -6.21
N ILE A 282 12.47 6.83 -7.35
CA ILE A 282 13.81 6.61 -7.93
C ILE A 282 14.33 7.93 -8.51
N ASN A 283 13.49 8.66 -9.25
CA ASN A 283 13.85 9.90 -9.89
C ASN A 283 14.15 11.03 -8.88
N THR A 284 13.58 10.95 -7.69
CA THR A 284 13.76 11.90 -6.58
C THR A 284 14.75 11.41 -5.52
N ASN A 285 15.57 10.42 -5.82
CA ASN A 285 16.56 9.84 -4.91
C ASN A 285 16.03 9.29 -3.56
N HIS A 286 14.70 9.18 -3.40
CA HIS A 286 14.10 8.56 -2.21
C HIS A 286 14.29 7.04 -2.24
N LEU A 287 14.17 6.43 -3.41
CA LEU A 287 14.31 4.99 -3.60
C LEU A 287 15.61 4.66 -4.35
N VAL A 288 16.29 3.62 -3.89
CA VAL A 288 17.45 3.03 -4.55
C VAL A 288 17.14 1.56 -4.84
N MET A 289 17.02 1.22 -6.12
CA MET A 289 16.72 -0.16 -6.52
C MET A 289 17.92 -1.09 -6.28
N CYS A 290 17.68 -2.15 -5.54
CA CYS A 290 18.61 -3.24 -5.33
C CYS A 290 18.02 -4.53 -5.94
N LYS A 291 18.25 -4.71 -7.24
CA LYS A 291 17.59 -5.78 -8.03
C LYS A 291 18.12 -7.18 -7.74
N THR A 292 19.33 -7.30 -7.18
CA THR A 292 19.96 -8.58 -6.91
C THR A 292 20.63 -8.58 -5.55
N VAL A 293 20.72 -9.73 -4.92
CA VAL A 293 21.44 -9.92 -3.64
C VAL A 293 22.89 -9.44 -3.75
N LYS A 294 23.56 -9.74 -4.88
CA LYS A 294 24.96 -9.37 -5.12
C LYS A 294 25.22 -7.87 -5.13
N SER A 295 24.24 -7.08 -5.52
CA SER A 295 24.35 -5.60 -5.55
C SER A 295 24.11 -4.96 -4.17
N LEU A 296 23.54 -5.70 -3.19
CA LEU A 296 23.18 -5.12 -1.91
C LEU A 296 24.36 -4.48 -1.15
N PRO A 297 25.55 -5.10 -1.05
CA PRO A 297 26.67 -4.49 -0.32
C PRO A 297 27.07 -3.12 -0.89
N THR A 298 27.24 -3.03 -2.22
CA THR A 298 27.59 -1.77 -2.89
C THR A 298 26.48 -0.72 -2.74
N THR A 299 25.21 -1.12 -2.90
CA THR A 299 24.07 -0.23 -2.71
C THR A 299 23.97 0.26 -1.27
N PHE A 300 24.21 -0.62 -0.29
CA PHE A 300 24.22 -0.28 1.13
C PHE A 300 25.28 0.79 1.44
N GLU A 301 26.52 0.59 1.01
CA GLU A 301 27.60 1.55 1.25
C GLU A 301 27.30 2.93 0.63
N SER A 302 26.79 2.94 -0.60
CA SER A 302 26.37 4.16 -1.28
C SER A 302 25.31 4.91 -0.47
N VAL A 303 24.27 4.21 -0.02
CA VAL A 303 23.18 4.79 0.78
C VAL A 303 23.66 5.18 2.18
N ASN A 304 24.48 4.35 2.82
CA ASN A 304 25.03 4.62 4.17
C ASN A 304 25.85 5.91 4.21
N ASN A 305 26.61 6.17 3.15
CA ASN A 305 27.42 7.40 3.01
C ASN A 305 26.59 8.63 2.59
N ASN A 306 25.44 8.43 1.93
CA ASN A 306 24.56 9.49 1.43
C ASN A 306 23.08 9.16 1.73
N TYR A 307 22.70 9.13 3.01
CA TYR A 307 21.36 8.72 3.44
C TYR A 307 20.34 9.87 3.52
N LYS A 308 20.77 11.11 3.57
CA LYS A 308 19.88 12.26 3.69
C LYS A 308 19.25 12.61 2.35
N ILE A 309 17.99 13.04 2.40
CA ILE A 309 17.19 13.48 1.26
C ILE A 309 16.76 14.92 1.50
N ASN A 310 16.79 15.72 0.46
CA ASN A 310 16.37 17.13 0.48
C ASN A 310 15.24 17.40 -0.53
N GLU A 311 14.88 16.40 -1.33
CA GLU A 311 13.81 16.48 -2.32
C GLU A 311 12.45 16.27 -1.66
N GLU A 312 11.40 16.85 -2.25
CA GLU A 312 10.01 16.64 -1.83
C GLU A 312 9.54 15.21 -2.10
N CYS A 313 8.66 14.70 -1.25
CA CYS A 313 8.08 13.37 -1.41
C CYS A 313 7.25 13.30 -2.70
N PRO A 314 7.54 12.38 -3.63
CA PRO A 314 6.80 12.30 -4.88
C PRO A 314 5.41 11.68 -4.76
N TYR A 315 5.04 11.16 -3.59
CA TYR A 315 3.79 10.43 -3.36
C TYR A 315 2.69 11.27 -2.71
N GLY A 316 2.94 12.56 -2.47
CA GLY A 316 1.98 13.50 -1.92
C GLY A 316 2.50 14.28 -0.71
N ASP A 317 1.69 15.22 -0.28
CA ASP A 317 1.98 16.20 0.77
C ASP A 317 1.28 15.90 2.11
N GLY A 318 0.59 14.75 2.21
CA GLY A 318 -0.18 14.36 3.39
C GLY A 318 -1.56 14.99 3.52
N HIS A 319 -2.06 15.67 2.48
CA HIS A 319 -3.40 16.30 2.45
C HIS A 319 -4.35 15.63 1.44
N SER A 320 -4.13 14.35 1.15
CA SER A 320 -4.87 13.61 0.12
C SER A 320 -6.36 13.52 0.43
N SER A 321 -6.73 13.26 1.69
CA SER A 321 -8.13 13.16 2.10
C SER A 321 -8.89 14.45 1.88
N GLN A 322 -8.28 15.62 2.15
CA GLN A 322 -8.92 16.91 1.87
C GLN A 322 -9.15 17.13 0.38
N LYS A 323 -8.13 16.86 -0.45
CA LYS A 323 -8.26 16.96 -1.92
C LYS A 323 -9.39 16.06 -2.46
N ILE A 324 -9.52 14.85 -1.90
CA ILE A 324 -10.59 13.92 -2.27
C ILE A 324 -11.97 14.52 -1.95
N ILE A 325 -12.15 15.10 -0.75
CA ILE A 325 -13.42 15.72 -0.37
C ILE A 325 -13.78 16.88 -1.30
N ASP A 326 -12.83 17.76 -1.61
CA ASP A 326 -13.06 18.90 -2.50
C ASP A 326 -13.54 18.42 -3.90
N ILE A 327 -12.98 17.32 -4.39
CA ILE A 327 -13.42 16.66 -5.62
C ILE A 327 -14.84 16.11 -5.45
N LEU A 328 -15.12 15.33 -4.41
CA LEU A 328 -16.43 14.69 -4.21
C LEU A 328 -17.55 15.71 -4.06
N LEU A 329 -17.30 16.83 -3.37
CA LEU A 329 -18.27 17.92 -3.24
C LEU A 329 -18.60 18.59 -4.59
N SER A 330 -17.65 18.61 -5.53
CA SER A 330 -17.91 19.12 -6.88
C SER A 330 -18.93 18.27 -7.67
N TYR A 331 -19.10 17.01 -7.30
CA TYR A 331 -20.12 16.10 -7.89
C TYR A 331 -21.49 16.18 -7.21
N GLU A 332 -21.62 16.84 -6.04
CA GLU A 332 -22.93 17.04 -5.39
C GLU A 332 -23.75 18.20 -6.01
N GLY A 333 -23.13 19.04 -6.82
CA GLY A 333 -23.76 20.19 -7.47
C GLY A 333 -24.31 19.94 -8.88
N ILE A 334 -24.18 18.69 -9.36
CA ILE A 334 -24.66 18.24 -10.67
C ILE A 334 -25.85 17.28 -10.44
#